data_215e8efdcfbad7a863881e9e115d2880
#
_entry.id   215e8efdcfbad7a863881e9e115d2880
#
_cell.length_a   1.000
_cell.length_b   1.000
_cell.length_c   1.000
_cell.angle_alpha   90.00
_cell.angle_beta   90.00
_cell.angle_gamma   90.00
#
_symmetry.space_group_name_H-M   'P 1'
#
loop_
_entity.id
_entity.type
_entity.pdbx_description
1 polymer ?
#
loop_
_entity_poly.entity_id
_entity_poly.type
_entity_poly.pdbx_seq_one_letter_code
_entity_poly.pdbx_strand_id
1 'polypeptide(L)'
;MAKQNKPAIRFKGFTDAWEQRKLGEVVERITRKNENLESTLPLTISAQYGLINQNEFFDKRIASKDVSGYFLVRNGEFAYNKSTSSDAPWGAIKRLDRYESGVLSTLYIVFKISDERKTSSDYIVTYYNTDLWHKGIQAIAAEGARNHGLLNVAPADFFETNLTMPKDYAEQQQIGSFFQQLDHLITLHQRKYDKLQVLKKAMLEKMFPKNGSSVPEIRFKGFTDAWEQRKVGEVSESYSGGTPSVGVKEYYGGQIPFIRSAEINSEITELFLTEEGLKNSSARLVAVGDILYALYGATSGEVGRARLKGAINQAILAIKPHTDYDSEYLAQWLRKSKHSIIETYLQGGQGNLSGTIVKELSVDFPSLKEQKAIGGFFRQLDNLITLHQRELEKLQNIKKSMLEKMFV
;
A
#
# COMPACT_ATOMS: atom_id res chain seq x y z
N MET A 1 -27.98 13.03 -30.92
CA MET A 1 -28.36 11.71 -30.31
C MET A 1 -28.09 11.77 -28.83
N ALA A 2 -29.12 11.65 -27.98
CA ALA A 2 -28.94 11.58 -26.56
C ALA A 2 -28.01 10.36 -26.23
N LYS A 3 -26.91 10.60 -25.53
CA LYS A 3 -26.04 9.54 -25.01
C LYS A 3 -26.96 8.61 -24.22
N GLN A 4 -27.15 7.36 -24.66
CA GLN A 4 -27.89 6.39 -23.89
C GLN A 4 -27.10 6.20 -22.58
N ASN A 5 -27.74 6.43 -21.43
CA ASN A 5 -27.14 6.19 -20.12
C ASN A 5 -27.00 4.67 -19.88
N LYS A 6 -26.03 4.05 -20.58
CA LYS A 6 -25.72 2.62 -20.47
C LYS A 6 -24.22 2.47 -20.19
N PRO A 7 -23.85 1.76 -19.12
CA PRO A 7 -22.45 1.49 -18.80
C PRO A 7 -21.80 0.58 -19.84
N ALA A 8 -20.47 0.69 -19.98
CA ALA A 8 -19.69 -0.14 -20.91
C ALA A 8 -19.62 -1.61 -20.47
N ILE A 9 -19.64 -1.86 -19.17
CA ILE A 9 -19.71 -3.20 -18.58
C ILE A 9 -20.97 -3.25 -17.70
N ARG A 10 -21.72 -4.34 -17.82
CA ARG A 10 -22.98 -4.53 -17.11
C ARG A 10 -23.20 -6.01 -16.79
N PHE A 11 -23.88 -6.30 -15.70
CA PHE A 11 -24.29 -7.67 -15.38
C PHE A 11 -25.24 -8.21 -16.44
N LYS A 12 -25.14 -9.51 -16.73
CA LYS A 12 -26.00 -10.18 -17.71
C LYS A 12 -27.46 -10.15 -17.25
N GLY A 13 -28.36 -9.81 -18.16
CA GLY A 13 -29.81 -9.77 -17.92
C GLY A 13 -30.40 -8.36 -17.80
N PHE A 14 -29.58 -7.32 -17.59
CA PHE A 14 -30.04 -5.95 -17.51
C PHE A 14 -29.78 -5.20 -18.82
N THR A 15 -30.82 -4.64 -19.43
CA THR A 15 -30.76 -3.99 -20.76
C THR A 15 -31.28 -2.56 -20.76
N ASP A 16 -32.11 -2.18 -19.79
CA ASP A 16 -32.77 -0.89 -19.73
C ASP A 16 -31.77 0.26 -19.51
N ALA A 17 -32.03 1.41 -20.11
CA ALA A 17 -31.23 2.60 -19.85
C ALA A 17 -31.39 3.03 -18.38
N TRP A 18 -30.29 3.45 -17.78
CA TRP A 18 -30.30 4.05 -16.45
C TRP A 18 -31.05 5.38 -16.47
N GLU A 19 -31.65 5.74 -15.36
CA GLU A 19 -32.33 7.00 -15.19
C GLU A 19 -31.47 8.01 -14.42
N GLN A 20 -31.74 9.28 -14.70
CA GLN A 20 -31.18 10.38 -13.92
C GLN A 20 -32.27 10.89 -12.98
N ARG A 21 -31.95 10.96 -11.70
CA ARG A 21 -32.84 11.43 -10.65
C ARG A 21 -32.16 12.51 -9.81
N LYS A 22 -32.94 13.39 -9.21
CA LYS A 22 -32.43 14.28 -8.17
C LYS A 22 -32.08 13.49 -6.93
N LEU A 23 -30.97 13.82 -6.27
CA LEU A 23 -30.58 13.14 -5.02
C LEU A 23 -31.72 13.20 -3.97
N GLY A 24 -32.37 14.36 -3.81
CA GLY A 24 -33.48 14.54 -2.88
C GLY A 24 -34.72 13.69 -3.15
N GLU A 25 -34.83 13.06 -4.35
CA GLU A 25 -35.92 12.10 -4.63
C GLU A 25 -35.65 10.71 -4.08
N VAL A 26 -34.39 10.39 -3.77
CA VAL A 26 -33.97 9.05 -3.32
C VAL A 26 -33.44 9.03 -1.88
N VAL A 27 -33.13 10.20 -1.32
CA VAL A 27 -32.64 10.31 0.05
C VAL A 27 -33.40 11.37 0.85
N GLU A 28 -33.37 11.26 2.16
CA GLU A 28 -33.96 12.19 3.12
C GLU A 28 -32.86 12.83 3.98
N ARG A 29 -32.91 14.15 4.14
CA ARG A 29 -31.99 14.89 4.99
C ARG A 29 -32.20 14.56 6.46
N ILE A 30 -31.11 14.34 7.19
CA ILE A 30 -31.11 14.18 8.63
C ILE A 30 -30.65 15.48 9.31
N THR A 31 -31.50 15.97 10.22
CA THR A 31 -31.19 17.17 11.05
C THR A 31 -31.30 16.84 12.55
N ARG A 32 -31.47 15.55 12.89
CA ARG A 32 -31.58 15.04 14.25
C ARG A 32 -30.36 15.47 15.08
N LYS A 33 -30.62 16.18 16.18
CA LYS A 33 -29.60 16.60 17.13
C LYS A 33 -29.37 15.53 18.20
N ASN A 34 -28.21 15.55 18.78
CA ASN A 34 -27.82 14.66 19.88
C ASN A 34 -28.24 15.24 21.26
N GLU A 35 -29.43 15.83 21.33
CA GLU A 35 -29.92 16.59 22.51
C GLU A 35 -29.89 15.75 23.79
N ASN A 36 -30.19 14.45 23.67
CA ASN A 36 -30.20 13.51 24.80
C ASN A 36 -28.83 12.84 25.04
N LEU A 37 -27.77 13.27 24.36
CA LEU A 37 -26.43 12.67 24.42
C LEU A 37 -26.44 11.13 24.16
N GLU A 38 -27.25 10.67 23.20
CA GLU A 38 -27.34 9.26 22.80
C GLU A 38 -25.99 8.70 22.35
N SER A 39 -25.12 9.54 21.82
CA SER A 39 -23.74 9.17 21.48
C SER A 39 -22.76 10.27 21.89
N THR A 40 -21.61 9.87 22.41
CA THR A 40 -20.46 10.75 22.72
C THR A 40 -19.29 10.53 21.78
N LEU A 41 -19.47 9.67 20.73
CA LEU A 41 -18.43 9.32 19.76
C LEU A 41 -18.36 10.38 18.65
N PRO A 42 -17.34 11.26 18.65
CA PRO A 42 -17.16 12.21 17.57
C PRO A 42 -16.61 11.49 16.33
N LEU A 43 -17.27 11.71 15.20
CA LEU A 43 -16.89 11.13 13.93
C LEU A 43 -16.19 12.15 13.02
N THR A 44 -15.38 11.62 12.11
CA THR A 44 -14.84 12.35 10.95
C THR A 44 -14.88 11.46 9.72
N ILE A 45 -14.81 12.07 8.52
CA ILE A 45 -14.69 11.30 7.27
C ILE A 45 -13.22 11.22 6.86
N SER A 46 -12.73 10.01 6.75
CA SER A 46 -11.51 9.67 6.02
C SER A 46 -11.88 9.18 4.63
N ALA A 47 -11.20 9.65 3.58
CA ALA A 47 -11.40 9.15 2.22
C ALA A 47 -11.17 7.64 2.14
N GLN A 48 -10.17 7.13 2.87
CA GLN A 48 -9.77 5.73 2.88
C GLN A 48 -10.58 4.85 3.85
N TYR A 49 -10.88 5.36 5.07
CA TYR A 49 -11.44 4.54 6.16
C TYR A 49 -12.92 4.76 6.42
N GLY A 50 -13.57 5.67 5.67
CA GLY A 50 -14.98 6.01 5.85
C GLY A 50 -15.23 6.91 7.06
N LEU A 51 -16.40 6.77 7.69
CA LEU A 51 -16.74 7.44 8.95
C LEU A 51 -16.06 6.72 10.12
N ILE A 52 -15.14 7.42 10.77
CA ILE A 52 -14.28 6.87 11.84
C ILE A 52 -14.25 7.79 13.06
N ASN A 53 -13.77 7.25 14.19
CA ASN A 53 -13.58 8.00 15.42
C ASN A 53 -12.58 9.13 15.18
N GLN A 54 -13.04 10.37 15.38
CA GLN A 54 -12.25 11.57 15.16
C GLN A 54 -11.02 11.64 16.09
N ASN A 55 -11.16 11.21 17.35
CA ASN A 55 -10.05 11.25 18.31
C ASN A 55 -8.92 10.29 17.95
N GLU A 56 -9.26 9.10 17.43
CA GLU A 56 -8.27 8.13 16.95
C GLU A 56 -7.56 8.61 15.67
N PHE A 57 -8.32 9.27 14.79
CA PHE A 57 -7.77 9.74 13.51
C PHE A 57 -6.76 10.87 13.66
N PHE A 58 -7.03 11.82 14.58
CA PHE A 58 -6.19 13.01 14.79
C PHE A 58 -5.25 12.88 16.00
N ASP A 59 -5.27 11.76 16.72
CA ASP A 59 -4.55 11.54 17.98
C ASP A 59 -4.78 12.67 19.01
N LYS A 60 -5.93 13.32 18.92
CA LYS A 60 -6.37 14.39 19.83
C LYS A 60 -7.86 14.64 19.70
N ARG A 61 -8.45 15.25 20.73
CA ARG A 61 -9.84 15.69 20.67
C ARG A 61 -9.95 17.02 19.93
N ILE A 62 -10.74 17.03 18.84
CA ILE A 62 -11.08 18.22 18.06
C ILE A 62 -12.52 18.66 18.35
N ALA A 63 -13.44 17.70 18.51
CA ALA A 63 -14.84 17.98 18.83
C ALA A 63 -14.98 18.70 20.16
N SER A 64 -16.01 19.56 20.27
CA SER A 64 -16.41 20.19 21.53
C SER A 64 -16.59 19.13 22.63
N LYS A 65 -16.43 19.57 23.91
CA LYS A 65 -16.81 18.74 25.06
C LYS A 65 -18.32 18.49 25.09
N ASP A 66 -19.09 19.51 24.79
CA ASP A 66 -20.53 19.41 24.59
C ASP A 66 -20.82 19.12 23.11
N VAL A 67 -21.42 17.97 22.85
CA VAL A 67 -21.84 17.50 21.53
C VAL A 67 -23.35 17.41 21.37
N SER A 68 -24.11 17.99 22.29
CA SER A 68 -25.59 18.01 22.25
C SER A 68 -26.13 18.72 20.99
N GLY A 69 -25.44 19.78 20.56
CA GLY A 69 -25.76 20.51 19.34
C GLY A 69 -25.31 19.86 18.03
N TYR A 70 -24.58 18.75 18.08
CA TYR A 70 -24.11 18.02 16.89
C TYR A 70 -25.24 17.19 16.27
N PHE A 71 -25.08 16.79 15.00
CA PHE A 71 -25.99 15.80 14.40
C PHE A 71 -25.69 14.41 14.98
N LEU A 72 -26.75 13.72 15.41
CA LEU A 72 -26.70 12.31 15.75
C LEU A 72 -26.85 11.50 14.47
N VAL A 73 -25.84 10.69 14.14
CA VAL A 73 -25.79 9.83 12.95
C VAL A 73 -25.86 8.38 13.41
N ARG A 74 -26.70 7.57 12.76
CA ARG A 74 -26.90 6.15 13.04
C ARG A 74 -26.29 5.28 11.93
N ASN A 75 -26.01 4.02 12.25
CA ASN A 75 -25.54 3.04 11.28
C ASN A 75 -26.43 3.04 10.03
N GLY A 76 -25.80 2.96 8.84
CA GLY A 76 -26.48 3.01 7.55
C GLY A 76 -26.75 4.43 7.02
N GLU A 77 -26.64 5.49 7.85
CA GLU A 77 -26.80 6.87 7.42
C GLU A 77 -25.52 7.42 6.79
N PHE A 78 -25.65 8.35 5.86
CA PHE A 78 -24.57 8.97 5.09
C PHE A 78 -24.24 10.36 5.60
N ALA A 79 -22.99 10.75 5.40
CA ALA A 79 -22.55 12.11 5.65
C ALA A 79 -21.66 12.62 4.51
N TYR A 80 -21.86 13.88 4.13
CA TYR A 80 -20.98 14.63 3.22
C TYR A 80 -20.14 15.61 4.03
N ASN A 81 -18.81 15.43 3.93
CA ASN A 81 -17.84 16.41 4.44
C ASN A 81 -17.46 17.35 3.29
N LYS A 82 -17.71 18.63 3.48
CA LYS A 82 -17.39 19.70 2.50
C LYS A 82 -15.92 20.14 2.54
N SER A 83 -15.11 19.63 3.47
CA SER A 83 -13.67 19.93 3.52
C SER A 83 -12.92 19.30 2.36
N THR A 84 -12.06 20.11 1.75
CA THR A 84 -11.24 19.69 0.59
C THR A 84 -9.86 19.26 1.03
N SER A 85 -9.28 18.29 0.32
CA SER A 85 -7.89 17.88 0.42
C SER A 85 -7.36 17.54 -0.98
N SER A 86 -6.06 17.25 -1.10
CA SER A 86 -5.47 16.76 -2.36
C SER A 86 -6.20 15.52 -2.89
N ASP A 87 -6.59 14.62 -2.00
CA ASP A 87 -7.22 13.34 -2.34
C ASP A 87 -8.75 13.43 -2.44
N ALA A 88 -9.35 14.54 -1.99
CA ALA A 88 -10.78 14.79 -2.01
C ALA A 88 -11.08 16.27 -2.35
N PRO A 89 -10.84 16.68 -3.60
CA PRO A 89 -10.97 18.09 -4.00
C PRO A 89 -12.41 18.62 -3.94
N TRP A 90 -13.40 17.74 -3.94
CA TRP A 90 -14.83 18.06 -3.83
C TRP A 90 -15.45 17.58 -2.51
N GLY A 91 -14.59 17.28 -1.50
CA GLY A 91 -15.02 16.68 -0.26
C GLY A 91 -15.24 15.18 -0.37
N ALA A 92 -15.89 14.57 0.62
CA ALA A 92 -16.12 13.13 0.64
C ALA A 92 -17.49 12.78 1.21
N ILE A 93 -18.13 11.77 0.61
CA ILE A 93 -19.42 11.24 1.06
C ILE A 93 -19.19 9.79 1.50
N LYS A 94 -19.58 9.46 2.74
CA LYS A 94 -19.40 8.12 3.30
C LYS A 94 -20.62 7.73 4.15
N ARG A 95 -20.89 6.42 4.23
CA ARG A 95 -21.90 5.81 5.10
C ARG A 95 -21.28 5.40 6.44
N LEU A 96 -22.04 5.49 7.51
CA LEU A 96 -21.63 4.99 8.81
C LEU A 96 -21.85 3.48 8.88
N ASP A 97 -20.78 2.70 8.77
CA ASP A 97 -20.81 1.23 8.78
C ASP A 97 -20.15 0.62 10.03
N ARG A 98 -19.26 1.38 10.71
CA ARG A 98 -18.39 0.84 11.78
C ARG A 98 -19.00 0.88 13.17
N TYR A 99 -19.87 1.84 13.42
CA TYR A 99 -20.43 2.13 14.73
C TYR A 99 -21.95 2.12 14.66
N GLU A 100 -22.62 1.82 15.77
CA GLU A 100 -24.06 1.87 15.86
C GLU A 100 -24.56 3.33 15.73
N SER A 101 -23.85 4.25 16.34
CA SER A 101 -24.12 5.68 16.22
C SER A 101 -22.85 6.52 16.49
N GLY A 102 -22.91 7.79 16.11
CA GLY A 102 -21.89 8.78 16.41
C GLY A 102 -22.38 10.18 16.17
N VAL A 103 -21.55 11.17 16.42
CA VAL A 103 -21.91 12.59 16.27
C VAL A 103 -21.05 13.29 15.26
N LEU A 104 -21.66 14.15 14.44
CA LEU A 104 -20.99 14.99 13.45
C LEU A 104 -21.32 16.48 13.67
N SER A 105 -20.34 17.33 13.45
CA SER A 105 -20.55 18.77 13.41
C SER A 105 -21.65 19.15 12.41
N THR A 106 -22.35 20.25 12.66
CA THR A 106 -23.39 20.80 11.76
C THR A 106 -22.86 21.31 10.41
N LEU A 107 -21.55 21.32 10.23
CA LEU A 107 -20.92 21.58 8.93
C LEU A 107 -21.11 20.45 7.90
N TYR A 108 -21.41 19.24 8.37
CA TYR A 108 -21.71 18.11 7.53
C TYR A 108 -23.15 18.16 7.00
N ILE A 109 -23.39 17.56 5.85
CA ILE A 109 -24.74 17.26 5.38
C ILE A 109 -24.99 15.77 5.63
N VAL A 110 -25.97 15.47 6.49
CA VAL A 110 -26.29 14.08 6.86
C VAL A 110 -27.61 13.68 6.19
N PHE A 111 -27.67 12.46 5.67
CA PHE A 111 -28.85 11.94 4.97
C PHE A 111 -28.95 10.43 5.06
N LYS A 112 -30.14 9.89 4.78
CA LYS A 112 -30.44 8.46 4.69
C LYS A 112 -31.19 8.13 3.41
N ILE A 113 -31.25 6.87 3.02
CA ILE A 113 -32.12 6.42 1.93
C ILE A 113 -33.59 6.58 2.34
N SER A 114 -34.41 7.15 1.46
CA SER A 114 -35.85 7.38 1.71
C SER A 114 -36.67 6.09 1.66
N ASP A 115 -36.40 5.21 0.71
CA ASP A 115 -37.04 3.89 0.55
C ASP A 115 -36.02 2.83 0.14
N GLU A 116 -35.57 2.03 1.10
CA GLU A 116 -34.58 0.96 0.90
C GLU A 116 -35.07 -0.19 0.03
N ARG A 117 -36.36 -0.27 -0.27
CA ARG A 117 -36.91 -1.25 -1.23
C ARG A 117 -36.75 -0.82 -2.69
N LYS A 118 -36.48 0.47 -2.95
CA LYS A 118 -36.30 1.05 -4.28
C LYS A 118 -34.88 1.50 -4.54
N THR A 119 -34.13 1.84 -3.51
CA THR A 119 -32.77 2.36 -3.62
C THR A 119 -31.83 1.55 -2.75
N SER A 120 -30.86 0.90 -3.37
CA SER A 120 -29.82 0.14 -2.68
C SER A 120 -28.80 1.08 -2.03
N SER A 121 -28.68 0.98 -0.71
CA SER A 121 -27.67 1.73 0.06
C SER A 121 -26.25 1.42 -0.40
N ASP A 122 -25.93 0.16 -0.74
CA ASP A 122 -24.60 -0.25 -1.21
C ASP A 122 -24.31 0.29 -2.62
N TYR A 123 -25.33 0.44 -3.48
CA TYR A 123 -25.19 1.15 -4.76
C TYR A 123 -24.80 2.61 -4.53
N ILE A 124 -25.47 3.31 -3.61
CA ILE A 124 -25.16 4.72 -3.29
C ILE A 124 -23.75 4.85 -2.74
N VAL A 125 -23.30 3.95 -1.86
CA VAL A 125 -21.89 3.89 -1.41
C VAL A 125 -20.95 3.77 -2.60
N THR A 126 -21.26 2.88 -3.54
CA THR A 126 -20.42 2.64 -4.72
C THR A 126 -20.41 3.84 -5.67
N TYR A 127 -21.57 4.45 -5.93
CA TYR A 127 -21.68 5.66 -6.75
C TYR A 127 -20.80 6.80 -6.22
N TYR A 128 -20.80 7.03 -4.90
CA TYR A 128 -19.97 8.07 -4.27
C TYR A 128 -18.48 7.69 -4.13
N ASN A 129 -18.09 6.48 -4.51
CA ASN A 129 -16.70 6.11 -4.73
C ASN A 129 -16.21 6.37 -6.19
N THR A 130 -17.10 6.85 -7.09
CA THR A 130 -16.74 7.34 -8.44
C THR A 130 -16.52 8.86 -8.41
N ASP A 131 -16.02 9.42 -9.52
CA ASP A 131 -15.87 10.87 -9.72
C ASP A 131 -17.10 11.52 -10.39
N LEU A 132 -18.14 10.76 -10.71
CA LEU A 132 -19.28 11.23 -11.50
C LEU A 132 -20.07 12.34 -10.79
N TRP A 133 -20.18 12.28 -9.48
CA TRP A 133 -20.87 13.27 -8.66
C TRP A 133 -20.09 14.60 -8.50
N HIS A 134 -18.77 14.60 -8.77
CA HIS A 134 -17.93 15.79 -8.64
C HIS A 134 -18.42 16.96 -9.48
N LYS A 135 -18.88 16.70 -10.72
CA LYS A 135 -19.43 17.75 -11.61
C LYS A 135 -20.66 18.42 -11.02
N GLY A 136 -21.52 17.66 -10.34
CA GLY A 136 -22.69 18.20 -9.66
C GLY A 136 -22.29 19.13 -8.51
N ILE A 137 -21.32 18.74 -7.71
CA ILE A 137 -20.80 19.60 -6.62
C ILE A 137 -20.10 20.83 -7.20
N GLN A 138 -19.29 20.67 -8.24
CA GLN A 138 -18.62 21.79 -8.89
C GLN A 138 -19.60 22.86 -9.39
N ALA A 139 -20.74 22.44 -9.94
CA ALA A 139 -21.74 23.35 -10.47
C ALA A 139 -22.47 24.17 -9.39
N ILE A 140 -22.60 23.65 -8.16
CA ILE A 140 -23.30 24.29 -7.04
C ILE A 140 -22.36 24.92 -6.01
N ALA A 141 -21.07 24.63 -6.05
CA ALA A 141 -20.08 25.26 -5.20
C ALA A 141 -19.91 26.72 -5.65
N ALA A 142 -20.32 27.68 -4.83
CA ALA A 142 -20.24 29.09 -5.16
C ALA A 142 -18.79 29.52 -5.41
N GLU A 143 -18.54 30.21 -6.52
CA GLU A 143 -17.27 30.86 -6.78
C GLU A 143 -17.00 31.93 -5.70
N GLY A 144 -15.84 31.88 -5.07
CA GLY A 144 -15.31 32.97 -4.25
C GLY A 144 -15.15 32.73 -2.76
N ALA A 145 -15.64 31.65 -2.17
CA ALA A 145 -15.46 31.40 -0.75
C ALA A 145 -14.69 30.10 -0.45
N ARG A 146 -13.49 29.94 -1.01
CA ARG A 146 -12.51 28.98 -0.52
C ARG A 146 -11.86 29.50 0.77
N ASN A 147 -12.67 29.76 1.78
CA ASN A 147 -12.15 30.04 3.11
C ASN A 147 -11.68 28.72 3.72
N HIS A 148 -10.35 28.55 3.79
CA HIS A 148 -9.69 27.48 4.55
C HIS A 148 -10.01 26.03 4.12
N GLY A 149 -10.19 25.76 2.82
CA GLY A 149 -10.42 24.41 2.31
C GLY A 149 -11.83 23.83 2.57
N LEU A 150 -12.82 24.67 2.84
CA LEU A 150 -14.22 24.28 2.98
C LEU A 150 -15.03 24.75 1.76
N LEU A 151 -15.74 23.83 1.09
CA LEU A 151 -16.64 24.18 -0.01
C LEU A 151 -17.90 24.86 0.53
N ASN A 152 -18.33 25.94 -0.15
CA ASN A 152 -19.61 26.58 0.14
C ASN A 152 -20.71 25.89 -0.68
N VAL A 153 -21.30 24.85 -0.11
CA VAL A 153 -22.39 24.07 -0.69
C VAL A 153 -23.58 24.13 0.26
N ALA A 154 -24.67 24.75 -0.16
CA ALA A 154 -25.91 24.76 0.60
C ALA A 154 -26.55 23.36 0.61
N PRO A 155 -27.14 22.91 1.72
CA PRO A 155 -27.81 21.60 1.75
C PRO A 155 -28.92 21.46 0.69
N ALA A 156 -29.71 22.52 0.45
CA ALA A 156 -30.76 22.48 -0.56
C ALA A 156 -30.20 22.19 -1.97
N ASP A 157 -29.11 22.88 -2.35
CA ASP A 157 -28.48 22.69 -3.67
C ASP A 157 -27.84 21.29 -3.78
N PHE A 158 -27.29 20.76 -2.69
CA PHE A 158 -26.75 19.41 -2.66
C PHE A 158 -27.80 18.35 -3.02
N PHE A 159 -29.01 18.46 -2.49
CA PHE A 159 -30.09 17.52 -2.79
C PHE A 159 -30.71 17.70 -4.19
N GLU A 160 -30.43 18.81 -4.87
CA GLU A 160 -30.78 19.04 -6.28
C GLU A 160 -29.74 18.45 -7.26
N THR A 161 -28.61 17.93 -6.78
CA THR A 161 -27.62 17.28 -7.64
C THR A 161 -28.20 16.02 -8.29
N ASN A 162 -27.70 15.71 -9.51
CA ASN A 162 -28.18 14.58 -10.26
C ASN A 162 -27.43 13.29 -9.87
N LEU A 163 -28.19 12.21 -9.76
CA LEU A 163 -27.72 10.83 -9.55
C LEU A 163 -28.16 9.98 -10.74
N THR A 164 -27.22 9.37 -11.45
CA THR A 164 -27.52 8.39 -12.51
C THR A 164 -27.48 6.99 -11.93
N MET A 165 -28.58 6.23 -12.08
CA MET A 165 -28.76 4.94 -11.43
C MET A 165 -29.59 3.96 -12.26
N PRO A 166 -29.40 2.64 -12.09
CA PRO A 166 -30.30 1.64 -12.64
C PRO A 166 -31.74 1.83 -12.14
N LYS A 167 -32.72 1.66 -12.99
CA LYS A 167 -34.14 1.61 -12.60
C LYS A 167 -34.45 0.35 -11.80
N ASP A 168 -33.80 -0.76 -12.18
CA ASP A 168 -34.02 -2.06 -11.55
C ASP A 168 -33.23 -2.14 -10.23
N TYR A 169 -33.96 -2.35 -9.14
CA TYR A 169 -33.40 -2.49 -7.81
C TYR A 169 -32.43 -3.69 -7.68
N ALA A 170 -32.73 -4.80 -8.40
CA ALA A 170 -31.85 -5.96 -8.38
C ALA A 170 -30.50 -5.67 -9.03
N GLU A 171 -30.46 -4.83 -10.08
CA GLU A 171 -29.21 -4.38 -10.68
C GLU A 171 -28.41 -3.50 -9.71
N GLN A 172 -29.08 -2.56 -9.02
CA GLN A 172 -28.43 -1.74 -7.99
C GLN A 172 -27.81 -2.63 -6.90
N GLN A 173 -28.54 -3.64 -6.42
CA GLN A 173 -28.04 -4.59 -5.43
C GLN A 173 -26.84 -5.38 -5.93
N GLN A 174 -26.87 -5.88 -7.16
CA GLN A 174 -25.75 -6.63 -7.72
C GLN A 174 -24.49 -5.77 -7.84
N ILE A 175 -24.63 -4.51 -8.31
CA ILE A 175 -23.50 -3.57 -8.38
C ILE A 175 -22.95 -3.30 -6.97
N GLY A 176 -23.80 -2.90 -6.04
CA GLY A 176 -23.40 -2.62 -4.67
C GLY A 176 -22.69 -3.80 -4.00
N SER A 177 -23.28 -4.99 -4.08
CA SER A 177 -22.72 -6.22 -3.52
C SER A 177 -21.38 -6.60 -4.15
N PHE A 178 -21.22 -6.45 -5.46
CA PHE A 178 -19.97 -6.73 -6.16
C PHE A 178 -18.82 -5.85 -5.63
N PHE A 179 -19.05 -4.54 -5.52
CA PHE A 179 -18.01 -3.64 -5.02
C PHE A 179 -17.76 -3.81 -3.52
N GLN A 180 -18.78 -4.10 -2.75
CA GLN A 180 -18.62 -4.42 -1.32
C GLN A 180 -17.76 -5.69 -1.12
N GLN A 181 -17.94 -6.72 -1.94
CA GLN A 181 -17.09 -7.92 -1.91
C GLN A 181 -15.65 -7.60 -2.31
N LEU A 182 -15.43 -6.76 -3.34
CA LEU A 182 -14.09 -6.30 -3.70
C LEU A 182 -13.42 -5.54 -2.57
N ASP A 183 -14.12 -4.62 -1.91
CA ASP A 183 -13.60 -3.85 -0.78
C ASP A 183 -13.27 -4.74 0.42
N HIS A 184 -14.10 -5.76 0.67
CA HIS A 184 -13.82 -6.75 1.69
C HIS A 184 -12.53 -7.53 1.40
N LEU A 185 -12.34 -8.02 0.16
CA LEU A 185 -11.13 -8.73 -0.26
C LEU A 185 -9.89 -7.84 -0.17
N ILE A 186 -9.97 -6.60 -0.65
CA ILE A 186 -8.89 -5.61 -0.54
C ILE A 186 -8.50 -5.41 0.93
N THR A 187 -9.48 -5.19 1.79
CA THR A 187 -9.24 -5.01 3.24
C THR A 187 -8.61 -6.25 3.88
N LEU A 188 -9.05 -7.44 3.50
CA LEU A 188 -8.51 -8.70 4.00
C LEU A 188 -7.05 -8.89 3.61
N HIS A 189 -6.71 -8.66 2.32
CA HIS A 189 -5.34 -8.76 1.83
C HIS A 189 -4.44 -7.70 2.45
N GLN A 190 -4.92 -6.44 2.62
CA GLN A 190 -4.17 -5.38 3.29
C GLN A 190 -3.84 -5.76 4.74
N ARG A 191 -4.83 -6.21 5.51
CA ARG A 191 -4.61 -6.64 6.91
C ARG A 191 -3.63 -7.80 7.03
N LYS A 192 -3.67 -8.76 6.11
CA LYS A 192 -2.72 -9.89 6.08
C LYS A 192 -1.32 -9.41 5.74
N TYR A 193 -1.19 -8.54 4.73
CA TYR A 193 0.08 -7.93 4.35
C TYR A 193 0.73 -7.21 5.54
N ASP A 194 -0.02 -6.31 6.20
CA ASP A 194 0.47 -5.55 7.35
C ASP A 194 0.90 -6.46 8.51
N LYS A 195 0.09 -7.47 8.85
CA LYS A 195 0.42 -8.45 9.90
C LYS A 195 1.68 -9.24 9.59
N LEU A 196 1.86 -9.66 8.33
CA LEU A 196 3.06 -10.40 7.91
C LEU A 196 4.32 -9.52 7.96
N GLN A 197 4.21 -8.24 7.60
CA GLN A 197 5.30 -7.28 7.73
C GLN A 197 5.72 -7.08 9.19
N VAL A 198 4.75 -6.87 10.08
CA VAL A 198 5.01 -6.75 11.53
C VAL A 198 5.63 -8.04 12.09
N LEU A 199 5.09 -9.20 11.70
CA LEU A 199 5.64 -10.50 12.12
C LEU A 199 7.07 -10.67 11.63
N LYS A 200 7.36 -10.38 10.37
CA LYS A 200 8.71 -10.49 9.80
C LYS A 200 9.69 -9.61 10.58
N LYS A 201 9.34 -8.34 10.83
CA LYS A 201 10.17 -7.42 11.60
C LYS A 201 10.46 -7.97 13.02
N ALA A 202 9.42 -8.40 13.73
CA ALA A 202 9.57 -8.96 15.07
C ALA A 202 10.44 -10.23 15.09
N MET A 203 10.28 -11.12 14.09
CA MET A 203 11.09 -12.35 14.00
C MET A 203 12.55 -12.03 13.64
N LEU A 204 12.82 -11.06 12.75
CA LEU A 204 14.18 -10.60 12.48
C LEU A 204 14.89 -10.06 13.73
N GLU A 205 14.17 -9.37 14.62
CA GLU A 205 14.72 -8.86 15.88
C GLU A 205 14.97 -9.97 16.91
N LYS A 206 14.18 -11.05 16.89
CA LYS A 206 14.18 -12.09 17.94
C LYS A 206 14.88 -13.38 17.56
N MET A 207 14.96 -13.71 16.26
CA MET A 207 15.59 -14.94 15.77
C MET A 207 17.08 -14.78 15.41
N PHE A 208 17.64 -13.60 15.60
CA PHE A 208 19.08 -13.34 15.54
C PHE A 208 19.57 -12.84 16.89
N PRO A 209 20.79 -13.20 17.30
CA PRO A 209 21.36 -12.74 18.55
C PRO A 209 21.39 -11.20 18.64
N LYS A 210 21.23 -10.68 19.83
CA LYS A 210 21.48 -9.27 20.15
C LYS A 210 22.93 -9.09 20.61
N ASN A 211 23.44 -7.86 20.54
CA ASN A 211 24.80 -7.54 20.95
C ASN A 211 25.12 -8.15 22.31
N GLY A 212 26.20 -8.93 22.37
CA GLY A 212 26.69 -9.60 23.59
C GLY A 212 26.05 -10.97 23.89
N SER A 213 25.16 -11.46 23.07
CA SER A 213 24.59 -12.81 23.17
C SER A 213 25.06 -13.69 22.02
N SER A 214 25.35 -14.96 22.30
CA SER A 214 25.67 -15.99 21.28
C SER A 214 24.45 -16.82 20.88
N VAL A 215 23.25 -16.49 21.39
CA VAL A 215 22.01 -17.19 21.07
C VAL A 215 20.85 -16.19 20.91
N PRO A 216 19.88 -16.46 20.00
CA PRO A 216 18.73 -15.61 19.81
C PRO A 216 17.67 -15.80 20.90
N GLU A 217 16.75 -14.82 21.04
CA GLU A 217 15.62 -14.88 21.97
C GLU A 217 14.58 -15.95 21.55
N ILE A 218 14.35 -16.10 20.25
CA ILE A 218 13.48 -17.13 19.67
C ILE A 218 14.32 -18.06 18.80
N ARG A 219 14.19 -19.36 19.03
CA ARG A 219 14.94 -20.40 18.33
C ARG A 219 14.04 -21.58 17.99
N PHE A 220 14.28 -22.25 16.90
CA PHE A 220 13.59 -23.49 16.56
C PHE A 220 13.92 -24.60 17.57
N LYS A 221 12.93 -25.39 17.90
CA LYS A 221 13.10 -26.53 18.83
C LYS A 221 14.14 -27.53 18.28
N GLY A 222 15.05 -27.94 19.12
CA GLY A 222 16.07 -28.95 18.81
C GLY A 222 17.45 -28.37 18.44
N PHE A 223 17.60 -27.05 18.42
CA PHE A 223 18.91 -26.39 18.28
C PHE A 223 19.33 -25.77 19.60
N THR A 224 20.50 -26.14 20.09
CA THR A 224 21.02 -25.75 21.43
C THR A 224 22.43 -25.15 21.38
N ASP A 225 23.23 -25.49 20.36
CA ASP A 225 24.63 -25.10 20.26
C ASP A 225 24.78 -23.57 20.16
N ALA A 226 25.84 -23.01 20.74
CA ALA A 226 26.18 -21.61 20.61
C ALA A 226 26.50 -21.29 19.13
N TRP A 227 26.13 -20.06 18.70
CA TRP A 227 26.46 -19.59 17.37
C TRP A 227 27.90 -19.12 17.31
N GLU A 228 28.57 -19.31 16.19
CA GLU A 228 29.92 -18.89 15.93
C GLU A 228 29.96 -17.57 15.17
N GLN A 229 30.75 -16.62 15.64
CA GLN A 229 30.95 -15.35 14.95
C GLN A 229 32.00 -15.50 13.84
N ARG A 230 31.63 -15.10 12.61
CA ARG A 230 32.51 -15.13 11.42
C ARG A 230 32.35 -13.82 10.63
N LYS A 231 33.40 -13.39 9.94
CA LYS A 231 33.31 -12.26 9.02
C LYS A 231 32.66 -12.69 7.70
N VAL A 232 31.89 -11.80 7.06
CA VAL A 232 31.29 -12.05 5.74
C VAL A 232 32.35 -12.47 4.73
N GLY A 233 33.52 -11.83 4.75
CA GLY A 233 34.63 -12.16 3.84
C GLY A 233 35.26 -13.51 4.05
N GLU A 234 35.13 -14.11 5.25
CA GLU A 234 35.61 -15.47 5.56
C GLU A 234 34.68 -16.57 5.07
N VAL A 235 33.38 -16.25 5.00
CA VAL A 235 32.31 -17.23 4.69
C VAL A 235 31.77 -17.11 3.28
N SER A 236 32.28 -16.14 2.49
CA SER A 236 31.79 -15.89 1.15
C SER A 236 32.87 -15.37 0.20
N GLU A 237 32.73 -15.68 -1.06
CA GLU A 237 33.34 -14.93 -2.15
C GLU A 237 32.49 -13.70 -2.46
N SER A 238 33.12 -12.53 -2.64
CA SER A 238 32.37 -11.32 -3.01
C SER A 238 33.16 -10.44 -3.97
N TYR A 239 32.44 -9.82 -4.89
CA TYR A 239 32.98 -8.92 -5.91
C TYR A 239 31.98 -7.85 -6.33
N SER A 240 32.48 -6.69 -6.70
CA SER A 240 31.68 -5.67 -7.38
C SER A 240 31.83 -5.77 -8.88
N GLY A 241 30.87 -5.26 -9.62
CA GLY A 241 30.98 -5.11 -11.06
C GLY A 241 31.58 -3.78 -11.47
N GLY A 242 31.25 -3.36 -12.67
CA GLY A 242 31.64 -2.07 -13.25
C GLY A 242 30.65 -1.64 -14.33
N THR A 243 30.77 -0.39 -14.74
CA THR A 243 29.92 0.16 -15.80
C THR A 243 30.75 0.33 -17.08
N PRO A 244 30.30 -0.25 -18.22
CA PRO A 244 30.93 0.01 -19.51
C PRO A 244 30.89 1.52 -19.84
N SER A 245 31.82 1.99 -20.65
CA SER A 245 31.87 3.39 -21.05
C SER A 245 30.55 3.82 -21.71
N VAL A 246 29.85 4.79 -21.12
CA VAL A 246 28.57 5.30 -21.62
C VAL A 246 28.69 5.96 -23.00
N GLY A 247 29.89 6.44 -23.35
CA GLY A 247 30.16 7.04 -24.66
C GLY A 247 30.25 6.03 -25.82
N VAL A 248 30.35 4.74 -25.53
CA VAL A 248 30.47 3.67 -26.54
C VAL A 248 29.11 2.98 -26.67
N LYS A 249 28.30 3.40 -27.64
CA LYS A 249 26.94 2.93 -27.86
C LYS A 249 26.87 1.43 -28.15
N GLU A 250 27.90 0.87 -28.78
CA GLU A 250 28.05 -0.53 -29.16
C GLU A 250 28.11 -1.48 -27.94
N TYR A 251 28.40 -0.94 -26.76
CA TYR A 251 28.42 -1.72 -25.52
C TYR A 251 27.02 -1.98 -24.94
N TYR A 252 25.99 -1.29 -25.44
CA TYR A 252 24.62 -1.33 -24.92
C TYR A 252 23.63 -1.86 -25.99
N GLY A 253 22.42 -2.22 -25.54
CA GLY A 253 21.35 -2.71 -26.41
C GLY A 253 21.45 -4.18 -26.82
N GLY A 254 22.32 -4.95 -26.14
CA GLY A 254 22.48 -6.40 -26.38
C GLY A 254 21.44 -7.27 -25.66
N GLN A 255 21.88 -8.47 -25.25
CA GLN A 255 21.00 -9.47 -24.60
C GLN A 255 21.36 -9.73 -23.13
N ILE A 256 22.43 -9.15 -22.60
CA ILE A 256 22.88 -9.37 -21.23
C ILE A 256 22.22 -8.33 -20.31
N PRO A 257 21.30 -8.73 -19.42
CA PRO A 257 20.70 -7.82 -18.46
C PRO A 257 21.78 -7.08 -17.65
N PHE A 258 21.65 -5.75 -17.52
CA PHE A 258 22.58 -4.95 -16.74
C PHE A 258 21.88 -4.37 -15.52
N ILE A 259 22.08 -5.03 -14.38
CA ILE A 259 21.39 -4.79 -13.11
C ILE A 259 22.05 -3.60 -12.41
N ARG A 260 21.27 -2.57 -12.13
CA ARG A 260 21.69 -1.39 -11.33
C ARG A 260 21.25 -1.55 -9.87
N SER A 261 21.83 -0.78 -8.96
CA SER A 261 21.54 -0.86 -7.52
C SER A 261 20.06 -0.67 -7.16
N ALA A 262 19.31 0.11 -7.92
CA ALA A 262 17.85 0.25 -7.74
C ALA A 262 17.06 -0.98 -8.19
N GLU A 263 17.67 -1.88 -8.97
CA GLU A 263 17.02 -3.04 -9.59
C GLU A 263 17.38 -4.37 -8.93
N ILE A 264 18.13 -4.38 -7.82
CA ILE A 264 18.61 -5.61 -7.15
C ILE A 264 17.51 -6.57 -6.68
N ASN A 265 16.27 -6.09 -6.59
CA ASN A 265 15.08 -6.88 -6.25
C ASN A 265 14.13 -7.08 -7.44
N SER A 266 14.48 -6.55 -8.64
CA SER A 266 13.63 -6.59 -9.82
C SER A 266 13.77 -7.89 -10.61
N GLU A 267 12.69 -8.30 -11.25
CA GLU A 267 12.64 -9.39 -12.24
C GLU A 267 12.94 -8.89 -13.66
N ILE A 268 13.06 -7.58 -13.85
CA ILE A 268 13.32 -6.90 -15.12
C ILE A 268 14.38 -5.83 -14.93
N THR A 269 15.08 -5.48 -15.99
CA THR A 269 15.99 -4.33 -16.07
C THR A 269 15.70 -3.53 -17.34
N GLU A 270 16.02 -2.23 -17.32
CA GLU A 270 15.87 -1.37 -18.48
C GLU A 270 17.10 -1.41 -19.41
N LEU A 271 18.26 -1.79 -18.88
CA LEU A 271 19.52 -1.76 -19.61
C LEU A 271 20.04 -3.16 -19.91
N PHE A 272 20.60 -3.30 -21.09
CA PHE A 272 21.23 -4.55 -21.56
C PHE A 272 22.60 -4.24 -22.13
N LEU A 273 23.57 -5.12 -21.89
CA LEU A 273 24.91 -5.06 -22.47
C LEU A 273 25.03 -6.01 -23.66
N THR A 274 25.91 -5.66 -24.58
CA THR A 274 26.44 -6.59 -25.58
C THR A 274 27.56 -7.45 -25.00
N GLU A 275 27.93 -8.55 -25.66
CA GLU A 275 29.11 -9.34 -25.30
C GLU A 275 30.38 -8.50 -25.31
N GLU A 276 30.50 -7.55 -26.25
CA GLU A 276 31.58 -6.63 -26.34
C GLU A 276 31.64 -5.67 -25.16
N GLY A 277 30.49 -5.11 -24.77
CA GLY A 277 30.34 -4.25 -23.58
C GLY A 277 30.73 -4.96 -22.30
N LEU A 278 30.32 -6.23 -22.15
CA LEU A 278 30.74 -7.05 -21.01
C LEU A 278 32.26 -7.30 -21.03
N LYS A 279 32.82 -7.71 -22.16
CA LYS A 279 34.24 -8.05 -22.30
C LYS A 279 35.16 -6.85 -22.10
N ASN A 280 34.76 -5.68 -22.58
CA ASN A 280 35.58 -4.45 -22.55
C ASN A 280 35.25 -3.58 -21.31
N SER A 281 34.72 -4.14 -20.26
CA SER A 281 34.43 -3.41 -19.02
C SER A 281 34.75 -4.24 -17.78
N SER A 282 34.63 -3.61 -16.61
CA SER A 282 34.71 -4.29 -15.32
C SER A 282 33.35 -4.86 -14.85
N ALA A 283 32.31 -4.85 -15.71
CA ALA A 283 31.03 -5.49 -15.39
C ALA A 283 31.22 -6.99 -15.14
N ARG A 284 30.57 -7.51 -14.11
CA ARG A 284 30.69 -8.92 -13.73
C ARG A 284 29.34 -9.59 -13.66
N LEU A 285 29.30 -10.85 -14.12
CA LEU A 285 28.07 -11.62 -14.13
C LEU A 285 27.71 -12.14 -12.74
N VAL A 286 26.41 -12.18 -12.47
CA VAL A 286 25.77 -12.84 -11.33
C VAL A 286 24.80 -13.90 -11.81
N ALA A 287 24.59 -14.91 -10.98
CA ALA A 287 23.61 -15.95 -11.20
C ALA A 287 22.32 -15.63 -10.42
N VAL A 288 21.19 -16.22 -10.87
CA VAL A 288 19.94 -16.18 -10.12
C VAL A 288 20.18 -16.77 -8.73
N GLY A 289 19.77 -16.03 -7.70
CA GLY A 289 19.94 -16.41 -6.30
C GLY A 289 21.20 -15.89 -5.62
N ASP A 290 22.14 -15.25 -6.32
CA ASP A 290 23.25 -14.54 -5.68
C ASP A 290 22.72 -13.39 -4.80
N ILE A 291 23.40 -13.13 -3.68
CA ILE A 291 23.06 -11.97 -2.85
C ILE A 291 23.64 -10.72 -3.53
N LEU A 292 22.81 -9.71 -3.68
CA LEU A 292 23.19 -8.39 -4.21
C LEU A 292 23.08 -7.35 -3.11
N TYR A 293 24.19 -6.72 -2.75
CA TYR A 293 24.27 -5.68 -1.74
C TYR A 293 24.54 -4.33 -2.40
N ALA A 294 23.66 -3.35 -2.19
CA ALA A 294 23.84 -2.01 -2.74
C ALA A 294 24.79 -1.19 -1.87
N LEU A 295 25.88 -0.68 -2.50
CA LEU A 295 26.95 0.04 -1.81
C LEU A 295 26.74 1.56 -1.79
N TYR A 296 26.06 2.14 -2.82
CA TYR A 296 26.02 3.58 -3.03
C TYR A 296 24.61 4.13 -3.19
N GLY A 297 24.52 5.45 -2.89
CA GLY A 297 23.35 6.27 -3.19
C GLY A 297 22.15 5.99 -2.26
N ALA A 298 20.95 6.32 -2.74
CA ALA A 298 19.72 6.18 -1.97
C ALA A 298 19.38 4.73 -1.58
N THR A 299 19.99 3.76 -2.28
CA THR A 299 19.81 2.32 -2.02
C THR A 299 20.89 1.73 -1.13
N SER A 300 21.84 2.52 -0.60
CA SER A 300 22.91 2.00 0.27
C SER A 300 22.37 1.09 1.37
N GLY A 301 23.00 -0.08 1.52
CA GLY A 301 22.60 -1.07 2.49
C GLY A 301 21.39 -1.93 2.11
N GLU A 302 20.76 -1.70 0.94
CA GLU A 302 19.71 -2.60 0.45
C GLU A 302 20.30 -3.95 0.06
N VAL A 303 19.53 -5.01 0.33
CA VAL A 303 19.91 -6.39 0.07
C VAL A 303 18.86 -7.07 -0.80
N GLY A 304 19.27 -7.46 -2.00
CA GLY A 304 18.46 -8.23 -2.94
C GLY A 304 18.96 -9.66 -3.14
N ARG A 305 18.15 -10.45 -3.82
CA ARG A 305 18.54 -11.74 -4.42
C ARG A 305 18.41 -11.59 -5.91
N ALA A 306 19.48 -11.83 -6.66
CA ALA A 306 19.43 -11.76 -8.13
C ALA A 306 18.28 -12.61 -8.66
N ARG A 307 17.36 -11.99 -9.36
CA ARG A 307 16.23 -12.66 -10.03
C ARG A 307 16.49 -12.88 -11.51
N LEU A 308 17.55 -12.25 -12.01
CA LEU A 308 18.05 -12.32 -13.38
C LEU A 308 19.49 -12.83 -13.36
N LYS A 309 19.85 -13.65 -14.35
CA LYS A 309 21.25 -13.82 -14.73
C LYS A 309 21.65 -12.58 -15.54
N GLY A 310 22.64 -11.83 -15.07
CA GLY A 310 23.03 -10.59 -15.73
C GLY A 310 24.33 -10.03 -15.19
N ALA A 311 24.74 -8.90 -15.72
CA ALA A 311 25.91 -8.16 -15.26
C ALA A 311 25.52 -7.10 -14.21
N ILE A 312 26.41 -6.80 -13.28
CA ILE A 312 26.23 -5.79 -12.25
C ILE A 312 27.24 -4.65 -12.41
N ASN A 313 26.87 -3.44 -11.94
CA ASN A 313 27.73 -2.29 -11.90
C ASN A 313 28.56 -2.23 -10.60
N GLN A 314 29.42 -1.21 -10.47
CA GLN A 314 30.28 -0.99 -9.30
C GLN A 314 29.49 -0.63 -8.01
N ALA A 315 28.24 -0.22 -8.12
CA ALA A 315 27.39 0.09 -6.98
C ALA A 315 26.80 -1.13 -6.29
N ILE A 316 27.05 -2.33 -6.83
CA ILE A 316 26.56 -3.60 -6.30
C ILE A 316 27.74 -4.48 -5.91
N LEU A 317 27.70 -5.03 -4.70
CA LEU A 317 28.55 -6.14 -4.26
C LEU A 317 27.73 -7.43 -4.38
N ALA A 318 28.17 -8.34 -5.25
CA ALA A 318 27.68 -9.71 -5.26
C ALA A 318 28.36 -10.48 -4.13
N ILE A 319 27.58 -11.25 -3.36
CA ILE A 319 28.07 -12.07 -2.25
C ILE A 319 27.60 -13.49 -2.47
N LYS A 320 28.54 -14.42 -2.52
CA LYS A 320 28.32 -15.86 -2.73
C LYS A 320 28.85 -16.65 -1.54
N PRO A 321 28.00 -17.02 -0.59
CA PRO A 321 28.43 -17.83 0.55
C PRO A 321 29.01 -19.18 0.09
N HIS A 322 30.02 -19.65 0.81
CA HIS A 322 30.57 -21.00 0.65
C HIS A 322 29.52 -22.06 1.01
N THR A 323 29.72 -23.29 0.61
CA THR A 323 28.75 -24.41 0.72
C THR A 323 28.26 -24.70 2.13
N ASP A 324 29.04 -24.34 3.15
CA ASP A 324 28.71 -24.52 4.57
C ASP A 324 27.84 -23.39 5.16
N TYR A 325 27.48 -22.41 4.33
CA TYR A 325 26.70 -21.24 4.74
C TYR A 325 25.46 -21.06 3.85
N ASP A 326 24.32 -20.82 4.50
CA ASP A 326 23.07 -20.61 3.77
C ASP A 326 22.92 -19.16 3.28
N SER A 327 22.76 -19.00 1.98
CA SER A 327 22.70 -17.66 1.39
C SER A 327 21.44 -16.86 1.75
N GLU A 328 20.33 -17.54 2.07
CA GLU A 328 19.12 -16.85 2.53
C GLU A 328 19.31 -16.35 3.97
N TYR A 329 19.91 -17.17 4.83
CA TYR A 329 20.25 -16.76 6.18
C TYR A 329 21.10 -15.48 6.21
N LEU A 330 22.20 -15.46 5.42
CA LEU A 330 23.08 -14.30 5.32
C LEU A 330 22.35 -13.07 4.76
N ALA A 331 21.53 -13.26 3.72
CA ALA A 331 20.75 -12.16 3.16
C ALA A 331 19.78 -11.55 4.20
N GLN A 332 19.12 -12.37 5.01
CA GLN A 332 18.20 -11.88 6.04
C GLN A 332 18.95 -11.18 7.18
N TRP A 333 20.12 -11.67 7.57
CA TRP A 333 20.97 -10.99 8.53
C TRP A 333 21.42 -9.61 8.04
N LEU A 334 21.86 -9.52 6.79
CA LEU A 334 22.26 -8.25 6.17
C LEU A 334 21.08 -7.25 6.10
N ARG A 335 19.86 -7.73 5.76
CA ARG A 335 18.65 -6.89 5.76
C ARG A 335 18.31 -6.38 7.16
N LYS A 336 18.35 -7.25 8.17
CA LYS A 336 18.15 -6.89 9.58
C LYS A 336 19.15 -5.82 10.02
N SER A 337 20.40 -5.97 9.63
CA SER A 337 21.51 -5.14 10.08
C SER A 337 21.70 -3.84 9.30
N LYS A 338 20.88 -3.59 8.25
CA LYS A 338 21.00 -2.42 7.36
C LYS A 338 21.09 -1.12 8.14
N HIS A 339 20.18 -0.88 9.09
CA HIS A 339 20.13 0.39 9.83
C HIS A 339 21.40 0.61 10.64
N SER A 340 21.83 -0.37 11.42
CA SER A 340 23.05 -0.29 12.22
C SER A 340 24.31 -0.14 11.36
N ILE A 341 24.38 -0.82 10.22
CA ILE A 341 25.52 -0.68 9.27
C ILE A 341 25.58 0.76 8.73
N ILE A 342 24.45 1.30 8.29
CA ILE A 342 24.38 2.67 7.79
C ILE A 342 24.75 3.68 8.88
N GLU A 343 24.19 3.55 10.08
CA GLU A 343 24.51 4.43 11.20
C GLU A 343 26.01 4.36 11.57
N THR A 344 26.60 3.18 11.57
CA THR A 344 28.01 3.02 11.96
C THR A 344 28.97 3.58 10.91
N TYR A 345 28.69 3.36 9.63
CA TYR A 345 29.68 3.61 8.57
C TYR A 345 29.39 4.83 7.70
N LEU A 346 28.17 5.37 7.70
CA LEU A 346 27.82 6.54 6.85
C LEU A 346 27.67 7.85 7.62
N GLN A 347 27.55 7.84 8.95
CA GLN A 347 27.41 9.08 9.75
C GLN A 347 28.73 9.86 9.92
N GLY A 348 29.88 9.31 9.52
CA GLY A 348 31.21 9.94 9.65
C GLY A 348 31.69 10.73 8.42
N GLY A 349 30.78 11.13 7.49
CA GLY A 349 31.18 11.87 6.26
C GLY A 349 31.61 10.97 5.09
N GLN A 350 31.61 9.65 5.25
CA GLN A 350 31.78 8.70 4.15
C GLN A 350 30.42 8.55 3.44
N GLY A 351 30.30 9.08 2.23
CA GLY A 351 29.06 9.02 1.45
C GLY A 351 28.68 7.64 0.91
N ASN A 352 29.53 6.61 1.04
CA ASN A 352 29.33 5.30 0.43
C ASN A 352 29.88 4.15 1.28
N LEU A 353 29.19 3.01 1.28
CA LEU A 353 29.73 1.74 1.77
C LEU A 353 30.76 1.20 0.75
N SER A 354 31.76 0.49 1.26
CA SER A 354 32.72 -0.23 0.42
C SER A 354 32.56 -1.75 0.56
N GLY A 355 32.97 -2.48 -0.47
CA GLY A 355 33.02 -3.94 -0.40
C GLY A 355 33.91 -4.43 0.76
N THR A 356 34.97 -3.69 1.13
CA THR A 356 35.83 -4.00 2.28
C THR A 356 35.05 -3.90 3.59
N ILE A 357 34.25 -2.85 3.80
CA ILE A 357 33.40 -2.69 4.99
C ILE A 357 32.44 -3.89 5.12
N VAL A 358 31.79 -4.27 4.00
CA VAL A 358 30.83 -5.40 4.03
C VAL A 358 31.52 -6.72 4.35
N LYS A 359 32.74 -6.97 3.85
CA LYS A 359 33.56 -8.16 4.16
C LYS A 359 33.94 -8.26 5.63
N GLU A 360 34.17 -7.14 6.30
CA GLU A 360 34.54 -7.06 7.71
C GLU A 360 33.35 -7.16 8.68
N LEU A 361 32.11 -7.16 8.18
CA LEU A 361 30.94 -7.34 9.03
C LEU A 361 30.95 -8.70 9.71
N SER A 362 30.80 -8.71 11.02
CA SER A 362 30.75 -9.93 11.84
C SER A 362 29.32 -10.43 11.95
N VAL A 363 29.10 -11.70 11.63
CA VAL A 363 27.82 -12.39 11.61
C VAL A 363 27.89 -13.60 12.52
N ASP A 364 26.88 -13.81 13.36
CA ASP A 364 26.76 -15.01 14.17
C ASP A 364 26.07 -16.11 13.36
N PHE A 365 26.74 -17.24 13.16
CA PHE A 365 26.26 -18.38 12.39
C PHE A 365 25.97 -19.58 13.28
N PRO A 366 24.74 -20.13 13.24
CA PRO A 366 24.44 -21.46 13.78
C PRO A 366 24.93 -22.55 12.83
N SER A 367 24.64 -23.80 13.18
CA SER A 367 24.85 -24.93 12.26
C SER A 367 24.14 -24.69 10.92
N LEU A 368 24.67 -25.22 9.81
CA LEU A 368 24.09 -25.10 8.46
C LEU A 368 22.62 -25.55 8.45
N LYS A 369 22.25 -26.57 9.23
CA LYS A 369 20.88 -27.07 9.34
C LYS A 369 19.95 -26.00 9.92
N GLU A 370 20.40 -25.30 10.94
CA GLU A 370 19.63 -24.21 11.56
C GLU A 370 19.58 -22.96 10.65
N GLN A 371 20.71 -22.61 9.98
CA GLN A 371 20.72 -21.54 8.97
C GLN A 371 19.66 -21.76 7.92
N LYS A 372 19.56 -22.99 7.35
CA LYS A 372 18.54 -23.37 6.37
C LYS A 372 17.13 -23.30 6.92
N ALA A 373 16.92 -23.65 8.19
CA ALA A 373 15.60 -23.53 8.83
C ALA A 373 15.19 -22.07 8.98
N ILE A 374 16.08 -21.19 9.44
CA ILE A 374 15.84 -19.75 9.61
C ILE A 374 15.66 -19.10 8.24
N GLY A 375 16.58 -19.32 7.29
CA GLY A 375 16.49 -18.77 5.94
C GLY A 375 15.21 -19.22 5.23
N GLY A 376 14.85 -20.51 5.35
CA GLY A 376 13.60 -21.06 4.81
C GLY A 376 12.35 -20.41 5.39
N PHE A 377 12.31 -20.16 6.68
CA PHE A 377 11.21 -19.47 7.35
C PHE A 377 11.03 -18.05 6.81
N PHE A 378 12.09 -17.25 6.76
CA PHE A 378 12.00 -15.88 6.23
C PHE A 378 11.66 -15.83 4.74
N ARG A 379 12.18 -16.75 3.94
CA ARG A 379 11.81 -16.87 2.53
C ARG A 379 10.32 -17.15 2.35
N GLN A 380 9.72 -18.02 3.18
CA GLN A 380 8.28 -18.26 3.16
C GLN A 380 7.49 -17.02 3.53
N LEU A 381 7.93 -16.26 4.55
CA LEU A 381 7.30 -14.99 4.90
C LEU A 381 7.40 -13.98 3.76
N ASP A 382 8.55 -13.84 3.11
CA ASP A 382 8.73 -12.94 1.96
C ASP A 382 7.85 -13.32 0.78
N ASN A 383 7.69 -14.61 0.51
CA ASN A 383 6.79 -15.10 -0.54
C ASN A 383 5.31 -14.75 -0.22
N LEU A 384 4.88 -14.94 1.02
CA LEU A 384 3.51 -14.60 1.45
C LEU A 384 3.26 -13.09 1.38
N ILE A 385 4.21 -12.28 1.82
CA ILE A 385 4.15 -10.80 1.74
C ILE A 385 3.99 -10.37 0.28
N THR A 386 4.85 -10.89 -0.60
CA THR A 386 4.82 -10.58 -2.04
C THR A 386 3.51 -11.02 -2.69
N LEU A 387 3.00 -12.21 -2.34
CA LEU A 387 1.72 -12.71 -2.84
C LEU A 387 0.57 -11.77 -2.46
N HIS A 388 0.46 -11.41 -1.18
CA HIS A 388 -0.61 -10.53 -0.72
C HIS A 388 -0.50 -9.13 -1.31
N GLN A 389 0.70 -8.60 -1.51
CA GLN A 389 0.92 -7.33 -2.18
C GLN A 389 0.45 -7.36 -3.64
N ARG A 390 0.83 -8.37 -4.41
CA ARG A 390 0.40 -8.54 -5.82
C ARG A 390 -1.12 -8.70 -5.95
N GLU A 391 -1.74 -9.49 -5.07
CA GLU A 391 -3.20 -9.64 -5.08
C GLU A 391 -3.91 -8.33 -4.70
N LEU A 392 -3.37 -7.57 -3.75
CA LEU A 392 -3.88 -6.26 -3.37
C LEU A 392 -3.85 -5.28 -4.55
N GLU A 393 -2.72 -5.13 -5.22
CA GLU A 393 -2.56 -4.28 -6.40
C GLU A 393 -3.52 -4.69 -7.53
N LYS A 394 -3.65 -6.00 -7.79
CA LYS A 394 -4.58 -6.54 -8.79
C LYS A 394 -6.04 -6.22 -8.46
N LEU A 395 -6.48 -6.43 -7.21
CA LEU A 395 -7.84 -6.14 -6.77
C LEU A 395 -8.15 -4.63 -6.84
N GLN A 396 -7.20 -3.77 -6.46
CA GLN A 396 -7.35 -2.32 -6.57
C GLN A 396 -7.49 -1.87 -8.04
N ASN A 397 -6.68 -2.44 -8.95
CA ASN A 397 -6.76 -2.16 -10.38
C ASN A 397 -8.09 -2.64 -10.98
N ILE A 398 -8.58 -3.83 -10.57
CA ILE A 398 -9.89 -4.35 -10.97
C ILE A 398 -10.98 -3.39 -10.48
N LYS A 399 -10.97 -3.01 -9.20
CA LYS A 399 -11.96 -2.08 -8.63
C LYS A 399 -11.99 -0.77 -9.41
N LYS A 400 -10.83 -0.15 -9.65
CA LYS A 400 -10.71 1.09 -10.42
C LYS A 400 -11.31 0.94 -11.82
N SER A 401 -10.89 -0.07 -12.57
CA SER A 401 -11.38 -0.31 -13.93
C SER A 401 -12.90 -0.60 -13.99
N MET A 402 -13.43 -1.31 -12.98
CA MET A 402 -14.86 -1.58 -12.93
C MET A 402 -15.67 -0.33 -12.57
N LEU A 403 -15.20 0.52 -11.65
CA LEU A 403 -15.84 1.82 -11.37
C LEU A 403 -15.90 2.70 -12.61
N GLU A 404 -14.83 2.75 -13.42
CA GLU A 404 -14.79 3.53 -14.67
C GLU A 404 -15.72 2.98 -15.76
N LYS A 405 -15.99 1.66 -15.80
CA LYS A 405 -16.72 1.01 -16.91
C LYS A 405 -18.16 0.63 -16.56
N MET A 406 -18.48 0.45 -15.29
CA MET A 406 -19.81 0.06 -14.83
C MET A 406 -20.68 1.25 -14.43
N PHE A 407 -20.16 2.48 -14.52
CA PHE A 407 -20.92 3.71 -14.27
C PHE A 407 -20.91 4.64 -15.49
N VAL A 408 -21.91 5.55 -15.59
CA VAL A 408 -22.13 6.47 -16.72
C VAL A 408 -22.45 7.89 -16.25
#